data_a2426dc98112c987fb15ac8f8faa9e17
#
_entry.id   a2426dc98112c987fb15ac8f8faa9e17
#
_cell.length_a   1.000
_cell.length_b   1.000
_cell.length_c   1.000
_cell.angle_alpha   90.00
_cell.angle_beta   90.00
_cell.angle_gamma   90.00
#
_symmetry.space_group_name_H-M   'P 1'
#
loop_
_entity.id
_entity.type
_entity.pdbx_description
1 polymer ?
#
loop_
_entity_poly.entity_id
_entity_poly.type
_entity_poly.pdbx_seq_one_letter_code
_entity_poly.pdbx_strand_id
1 'polypeptide(L)'
;LHTISIILFSTIFVQNIYSQNFSRANDWKKYRKEFIVQVGVSQFLGDLGGLNKIGTHYSPVDLEFSLTKPAISLAYRYKIAKNFNWHSSFNYLLVAGDDKLTKEPFRNNRNLNFKSNIFELATRAELSWFSGKAGHRYGIKKTLSRRHKSRSKEFIAFIGIGVFYFNPKGLNSAGQYVELRPLHTEGQGLPGGPKQYSNFAISIPMGVAYRVILNKLWSVGIEINYRKTFTDYIDDVSTVYYDKAALGAAYGPQAVQMADPSLGNIPGATSPDASGLGAQRGDKQKDAYIGLQITIGRFFPPKRGKTRLRSKF
;
A
#
# COMPACT_ATOMS: atom_id res chain seq x y z
N LEU A 1 -2.88 24.99 21.15
CA LEU A 1 -3.70 24.57 19.98
C LEU A 1 -3.73 23.05 19.80
N HIS A 2 -2.66 22.30 20.12
CA HIS A 2 -2.60 20.84 19.96
C HIS A 2 -3.43 20.06 20.98
N THR A 3 -3.60 20.57 22.19
CA THR A 3 -4.41 19.94 23.24
C THR A 3 -5.91 20.01 22.99
N ILE A 4 -6.39 21.05 22.32
CA ILE A 4 -7.81 21.24 21.96
C ILE A 4 -8.24 20.25 20.85
N SER A 5 -7.36 19.95 19.88
CA SER A 5 -7.64 18.97 18.80
C SER A 5 -7.83 17.55 19.32
N ILE A 6 -7.09 17.13 20.34
CA ILE A 6 -7.19 15.79 20.93
C ILE A 6 -8.49 15.64 21.71
N ILE A 7 -8.96 16.69 22.38
CA ILE A 7 -10.21 16.70 23.15
C ILE A 7 -11.42 16.68 22.20
N LEU A 8 -11.37 17.41 21.07
CA LEU A 8 -12.44 17.37 20.06
C LEU A 8 -12.58 15.99 19.38
N PHE A 9 -11.48 15.26 19.19
CA PHE A 9 -11.47 13.91 18.63
C PHE A 9 -12.04 12.87 19.62
N SER A 10 -11.87 13.09 20.93
CA SER A 10 -12.38 12.20 21.98
C SER A 10 -13.87 12.35 22.24
N THR A 11 -14.46 13.53 22.03
CA THR A 11 -15.88 13.79 22.27
C THR A 11 -16.81 13.26 21.17
N ILE A 12 -16.31 13.04 19.96
CA ILE A 12 -17.08 12.44 18.85
C ILE A 12 -17.34 10.94 19.07
N PHE A 13 -16.58 10.26 19.94
CA PHE A 13 -16.67 8.82 20.16
C PHE A 13 -17.61 8.37 21.30
N VAL A 14 -18.24 9.27 22.04
CA VAL A 14 -19.04 8.92 23.23
C VAL A 14 -20.56 8.85 22.96
N GLN A 15 -21.00 8.65 21.73
CA GLN A 15 -22.43 8.40 21.48
C GLN A 15 -22.74 6.91 21.38
N ASN A 16 -23.36 6.38 22.44
CA ASN A 16 -24.13 5.12 22.54
C ASN A 16 -23.64 3.97 21.64
N ILE A 17 -22.53 3.35 22.03
CA ILE A 17 -22.02 2.12 21.42
C ILE A 17 -22.98 0.95 21.76
N TYR A 18 -24.05 0.81 21.01
CA TYR A 18 -24.88 -0.39 21.05
C TYR A 18 -24.24 -1.47 20.16
N SER A 19 -23.40 -2.31 20.74
CA SER A 19 -22.92 -3.51 20.08
C SER A 19 -24.08 -4.45 19.82
N GLN A 20 -24.32 -4.81 18.56
CA GLN A 20 -25.29 -5.84 18.22
C GLN A 20 -24.58 -7.07 17.67
N ASN A 21 -24.75 -8.18 18.39
CA ASN A 21 -24.45 -9.49 17.86
C ASN A 21 -25.44 -9.82 16.74
N PHE A 22 -24.95 -10.42 15.66
CA PHE A 22 -25.79 -11.06 14.66
C PHE A 22 -26.51 -12.22 15.34
N SER A 23 -27.73 -11.98 15.79
CA SER A 23 -28.50 -12.94 16.60
C SER A 23 -29.09 -14.11 15.79
N ARG A 24 -29.07 -14.01 14.43
CA ARG A 24 -29.59 -15.03 13.51
C ARG A 24 -28.55 -15.38 12.45
N ALA A 25 -28.53 -16.65 12.05
CA ALA A 25 -27.59 -17.18 11.04
C ALA A 25 -27.58 -16.42 9.71
N ASN A 26 -28.69 -15.74 9.36
CA ASN A 26 -28.86 -14.99 8.12
C ASN A 26 -28.78 -13.46 8.26
N ASP A 27 -28.47 -12.93 9.43
CA ASP A 27 -28.42 -11.46 9.63
C ASP A 27 -27.31 -10.78 8.81
N TRP A 28 -26.25 -11.51 8.43
CA TRP A 28 -25.22 -11.01 7.54
C TRP A 28 -25.76 -10.55 6.17
N LYS A 29 -26.88 -11.16 5.71
CA LYS A 29 -27.52 -10.81 4.43
C LYS A 29 -28.08 -9.39 4.43
N LYS A 30 -28.35 -8.80 5.60
CA LYS A 30 -28.84 -7.42 5.75
C LYS A 30 -27.73 -6.39 5.68
N TYR A 31 -26.49 -6.79 5.92
CA TYR A 31 -25.33 -5.88 6.01
C TYR A 31 -24.24 -6.30 5.02
N ARG A 32 -24.65 -6.46 3.74
CA ARG A 32 -23.75 -6.91 2.68
C ARG A 32 -22.84 -5.81 2.15
N LYS A 33 -23.32 -4.56 2.19
CA LYS A 33 -22.65 -3.42 1.58
C LYS A 33 -21.94 -2.61 2.64
N GLU A 34 -20.67 -2.36 2.44
CA GLU A 34 -19.85 -1.57 3.34
C GLU A 34 -18.96 -0.63 2.51
N PHE A 35 -18.95 0.64 2.85
CA PHE A 35 -18.00 1.62 2.35
C PHE A 35 -16.89 1.78 3.38
N ILE A 36 -15.65 1.82 2.94
CA ILE A 36 -14.47 1.82 3.81
C ILE A 36 -13.57 2.97 3.42
N VAL A 37 -13.11 3.71 4.41
CA VAL A 37 -12.01 4.66 4.31
C VAL A 37 -10.83 4.08 5.06
N GLN A 38 -9.66 4.11 4.43
CA GLN A 38 -8.42 3.62 5.03
C GLN A 38 -7.40 4.74 5.01
N VAL A 39 -6.71 4.92 6.13
CA VAL A 39 -5.62 5.89 6.28
C VAL A 39 -4.46 5.20 6.97
N GLY A 40 -3.28 5.43 6.48
CA GLY A 40 -2.10 4.79 7.04
C GLY A 40 -0.82 5.20 6.34
N VAL A 41 0.08 4.26 6.25
CA VAL A 41 1.42 4.47 5.72
C VAL A 41 1.78 3.41 4.70
N SER A 42 2.68 3.76 3.80
CA SER A 42 3.26 2.88 2.79
C SER A 42 4.77 2.99 2.78
N GLN A 43 5.41 1.93 2.31
CA GLN A 43 6.85 1.83 2.20
C GLN A 43 7.24 1.03 0.96
N PHE A 44 8.31 1.46 0.31
CA PHE A 44 8.88 0.82 -0.86
C PHE A 44 9.75 -0.38 -0.48
N LEU A 45 9.76 -1.39 -1.31
CA LEU A 45 10.59 -2.57 -1.24
C LEU A 45 11.17 -2.84 -2.63
N GLY A 46 12.38 -2.39 -2.88
CA GLY A 46 13.09 -2.49 -4.16
C GLY A 46 14.54 -2.05 -4.03
N ASP A 47 15.13 -1.55 -5.10
CA ASP A 47 16.55 -1.25 -5.21
C ASP A 47 17.03 -0.08 -4.36
N LEU A 48 16.17 0.88 -4.07
CA LEU A 48 16.49 2.10 -3.32
C LEU A 48 15.91 2.06 -1.90
N GLY A 49 16.72 2.44 -0.93
CA GLY A 49 16.35 2.35 0.49
C GLY A 49 16.66 0.96 1.08
N GLY A 50 16.27 0.72 2.34
CA GLY A 50 16.47 -0.57 3.04
C GLY A 50 17.66 -0.62 3.97
N LEU A 51 17.89 -1.80 4.54
CA LEU A 51 18.90 -2.05 5.59
C LEU A 51 20.33 -1.77 5.14
N ASN A 52 21.20 -1.56 6.15
CA ASN A 52 22.65 -1.35 6.01
C ASN A 52 23.43 -2.63 5.60
N LYS A 53 22.84 -3.49 4.77
CA LYS A 53 23.44 -4.73 4.26
C LYS A 53 23.11 -4.88 2.79
N ILE A 54 23.87 -5.72 2.09
CA ILE A 54 23.54 -6.21 0.76
C ILE A 54 22.13 -6.82 0.85
N GLY A 55 21.21 -6.31 0.02
CA GLY A 55 19.79 -6.52 0.18
C GLY A 55 19.36 -7.98 0.34
N THR A 56 18.50 -8.23 1.29
CA THR A 56 17.74 -9.47 1.37
C THR A 56 16.44 -9.25 0.60
N HIS A 57 16.23 -10.04 -0.44
CA HIS A 57 15.11 -9.94 -1.35
C HIS A 57 13.77 -9.70 -0.65
N TYR A 58 13.20 -8.49 -0.79
CA TYR A 58 11.83 -8.13 -0.38
C TYR A 58 11.42 -8.51 1.05
N SER A 59 12.38 -8.58 1.97
CA SER A 59 12.09 -8.90 3.35
C SER A 59 11.40 -7.71 4.05
N PRO A 60 10.31 -7.93 4.78
CA PRO A 60 9.74 -6.90 5.66
C PRO A 60 10.72 -6.38 6.72
N VAL A 61 11.89 -7.02 6.86
CA VAL A 61 12.98 -6.59 7.73
C VAL A 61 13.75 -5.40 7.15
N ASP A 62 13.64 -5.15 5.83
CA ASP A 62 14.26 -4.00 5.13
C ASP A 62 13.48 -2.69 5.28
N LEU A 63 12.51 -2.62 6.19
CA LEU A 63 11.71 -1.43 6.41
C LEU A 63 12.51 -0.32 7.09
N GLU A 64 12.65 0.81 6.41
CA GLU A 64 13.26 2.01 6.96
C GLU A 64 12.19 3.05 7.34
N PHE A 65 12.02 3.30 8.65
CA PHE A 65 10.97 4.16 9.15
C PHE A 65 11.04 5.61 8.63
N SER A 66 12.22 6.11 8.30
CA SER A 66 12.43 7.43 7.72
C SER A 66 11.81 7.60 6.32
N LEU A 67 11.70 6.50 5.57
CA LEU A 67 11.10 6.45 4.24
C LEU A 67 9.60 6.15 4.24
N THR A 68 9.00 6.04 5.41
CA THR A 68 7.56 5.82 5.56
C THR A 68 6.77 7.02 5.05
N LYS A 69 5.83 6.79 4.12
CA LYS A 69 5.03 7.81 3.46
C LYS A 69 3.53 7.57 3.68
N PRO A 70 2.68 8.60 3.56
CA PRO A 70 1.25 8.45 3.76
C PRO A 70 0.59 7.62 2.67
N ALA A 71 -0.49 6.92 3.08
CA ALA A 71 -1.37 6.17 2.21
C ALA A 71 -2.84 6.39 2.59
N ILE A 72 -3.70 6.59 1.58
CA ILE A 72 -5.13 6.78 1.76
C ILE A 72 -5.86 5.90 0.75
N SER A 73 -6.94 5.25 1.18
CA SER A 73 -7.74 4.39 0.31
C SER A 73 -9.23 4.59 0.55
N LEU A 74 -9.99 4.50 -0.52
CA LEU A 74 -11.45 4.45 -0.52
C LEU A 74 -11.86 3.10 -1.09
N ALA A 75 -12.72 2.38 -0.37
CA ALA A 75 -13.09 1.05 -0.78
C ALA A 75 -14.56 0.74 -0.58
N TYR A 76 -15.02 -0.20 -1.39
CA TYR A 76 -16.34 -0.79 -1.30
C TYR A 76 -16.21 -2.29 -1.11
N ARG A 77 -16.81 -2.80 -0.05
CA ARG A 77 -16.87 -4.23 0.24
C ARG A 77 -18.30 -4.74 0.07
N TYR A 78 -18.41 -5.86 -0.63
CA TYR A 78 -19.67 -6.58 -0.80
C TYR A 78 -19.55 -8.01 -0.28
N LYS A 79 -20.37 -8.36 0.70
CA LYS A 79 -20.41 -9.70 1.29
C LYS A 79 -21.20 -10.65 0.40
N ILE A 80 -20.50 -11.55 -0.30
CA ILE A 80 -21.09 -12.55 -1.19
C ILE A 80 -21.63 -13.73 -0.38
N ALA A 81 -20.82 -14.24 0.55
CA ALA A 81 -21.17 -15.34 1.45
C ALA A 81 -20.83 -14.97 2.90
N LYS A 82 -21.16 -15.84 3.85
CA LYS A 82 -20.91 -15.62 5.28
C LYS A 82 -19.45 -15.28 5.57
N ASN A 83 -18.51 -15.97 4.93
CA ASN A 83 -17.07 -15.83 5.16
C ASN A 83 -16.32 -15.30 3.93
N PHE A 84 -17.03 -14.94 2.85
CA PHE A 84 -16.41 -14.49 1.61
C PHE A 84 -16.94 -13.13 1.20
N ASN A 85 -16.02 -12.19 0.98
CA ASN A 85 -16.33 -10.84 0.54
C ASN A 85 -15.59 -10.54 -0.76
N TRP A 86 -16.19 -9.72 -1.57
CA TRP A 86 -15.55 -8.99 -2.65
C TRP A 86 -15.25 -7.59 -2.18
N HIS A 87 -14.07 -7.09 -2.49
CA HIS A 87 -13.62 -5.77 -2.10
C HIS A 87 -12.96 -5.08 -3.30
N SER A 88 -13.39 -3.86 -3.61
CA SER A 88 -12.75 -3.01 -4.62
C SER A 88 -12.33 -1.71 -3.98
N SER A 89 -11.14 -1.23 -4.33
CA SER A 89 -10.55 -0.02 -3.75
C SER A 89 -9.87 0.86 -4.78
N PHE A 90 -9.92 2.15 -4.52
CA PHE A 90 -9.03 3.15 -5.10
C PHE A 90 -8.04 3.57 -4.03
N ASN A 91 -6.76 3.43 -4.33
CA ASN A 91 -5.67 3.67 -3.39
C ASN A 91 -4.77 4.78 -3.92
N TYR A 92 -4.44 5.73 -3.06
CA TYR A 92 -3.36 6.68 -3.24
C TYR A 92 -2.26 6.35 -2.24
N LEU A 93 -1.06 6.08 -2.74
CA LEU A 93 0.10 5.76 -1.93
C LEU A 93 1.28 6.60 -2.42
N LEU A 94 2.06 7.08 -1.48
CA LEU A 94 3.33 7.71 -1.76
C LEU A 94 4.44 6.76 -1.32
N VAL A 95 5.38 6.47 -2.21
CA VAL A 95 6.57 5.67 -1.89
C VAL A 95 7.83 6.49 -2.16
N ALA A 96 8.89 6.19 -1.44
CA ALA A 96 10.18 6.85 -1.61
C ALA A 96 11.33 5.92 -1.21
N GLY A 97 12.50 6.15 -1.77
CA GLY A 97 13.76 5.53 -1.42
C GLY A 97 14.90 6.55 -1.48
N ASP A 98 15.92 6.37 -0.66
CA ASP A 98 17.10 7.24 -0.61
C ASP A 98 18.33 6.46 -0.17
N ASP A 99 19.32 6.36 -1.04
CA ASP A 99 20.56 5.66 -0.78
C ASP A 99 21.46 6.37 0.25
N LYS A 100 21.24 7.63 0.53
CA LYS A 100 21.99 8.37 1.59
C LYS A 100 21.78 7.78 2.97
N LEU A 101 20.66 7.07 3.18
CA LEU A 101 20.29 6.52 4.48
C LEU A 101 20.98 5.17 4.76
N THR A 102 21.45 4.47 3.74
CA THR A 102 22.15 3.20 3.91
C THR A 102 23.62 3.40 4.26
N LYS A 103 24.17 2.49 5.07
CA LYS A 103 25.62 2.40 5.37
C LYS A 103 26.36 1.44 4.44
N GLU A 104 25.65 0.80 3.51
CA GLU A 104 26.27 -0.06 2.50
C GLU A 104 27.09 0.83 1.54
N PRO A 105 28.41 0.58 1.37
CA PRO A 105 29.32 1.53 0.69
C PRO A 105 28.94 1.81 -0.77
N PHE A 106 28.57 0.76 -1.55
CA PHE A 106 28.24 0.91 -2.97
C PHE A 106 26.94 1.70 -3.18
N ARG A 107 25.90 1.39 -2.40
CA ARG A 107 24.62 2.11 -2.45
C ARG A 107 24.76 3.54 -1.95
N ASN A 108 25.49 3.76 -0.87
CA ASN A 108 25.75 5.11 -0.38
C ASN A 108 26.52 5.93 -1.43
N ASN A 109 27.53 5.31 -2.11
CA ASN A 109 28.25 5.96 -3.21
C ASN A 109 27.35 6.21 -4.41
N ARG A 110 26.42 5.32 -4.74
CA ARG A 110 25.43 5.46 -5.82
C ARG A 110 24.54 6.70 -5.64
N ASN A 111 24.13 7.00 -4.41
CA ASN A 111 23.46 8.24 -3.99
C ASN A 111 22.16 8.55 -4.75
N LEU A 112 21.46 7.52 -5.24
CA LEU A 112 20.18 7.67 -5.90
C LEU A 112 19.08 7.95 -4.87
N ASN A 113 18.08 8.70 -5.29
CA ASN A 113 16.89 8.95 -4.52
C ASN A 113 15.66 9.02 -5.43
N PHE A 114 14.53 8.64 -4.91
CA PHE A 114 13.28 8.79 -5.63
C PHE A 114 12.09 9.02 -4.70
N LYS A 115 11.02 9.51 -5.32
CA LYS A 115 9.69 9.63 -4.75
C LYS A 115 8.67 9.37 -5.86
N SER A 116 7.72 8.47 -5.64
CA SER A 116 6.68 8.14 -6.61
C SER A 116 5.30 8.19 -5.99
N ASN A 117 4.38 8.90 -6.68
CA ASN A 117 2.96 8.85 -6.37
C ASN A 117 2.35 7.65 -7.09
N ILE A 118 1.64 6.80 -6.37
CA ILE A 118 0.96 5.62 -6.90
C ILE A 118 -0.54 5.82 -6.77
N PHE A 119 -1.26 5.69 -7.88
CA PHE A 119 -2.71 5.64 -7.95
C PHE A 119 -3.12 4.24 -8.41
N GLU A 120 -3.76 3.47 -7.55
CA GLU A 120 -4.09 2.07 -7.81
C GLU A 120 -5.60 1.84 -7.75
N LEU A 121 -6.13 1.15 -8.75
CA LEU A 121 -7.44 0.51 -8.73
C LEU A 121 -7.23 -0.98 -8.51
N ALA A 122 -7.77 -1.50 -7.42
CA ALA A 122 -7.61 -2.91 -7.06
C ALA A 122 -8.94 -3.56 -6.74
N THR A 123 -9.03 -4.85 -7.07
CA THR A 123 -10.12 -5.72 -6.64
C THR A 123 -9.54 -6.97 -6.00
N ARG A 124 -10.16 -7.43 -4.91
CA ARG A 124 -9.65 -8.55 -4.13
C ARG A 124 -10.77 -9.43 -3.56
N ALA A 125 -10.48 -10.69 -3.43
CA ALA A 125 -11.26 -11.67 -2.69
C ALA A 125 -10.79 -11.69 -1.24
N GLU A 126 -11.73 -11.67 -0.31
CA GLU A 126 -11.45 -11.69 1.13
C GLU A 126 -12.12 -12.89 1.79
N LEU A 127 -11.33 -13.68 2.52
CA LEU A 127 -11.81 -14.71 3.41
C LEU A 127 -11.82 -14.18 4.84
N SER A 128 -12.96 -14.24 5.50
CA SER A 128 -13.12 -13.74 6.86
C SER A 128 -13.45 -14.88 7.83
N TRP A 129 -12.70 -14.94 8.93
CA TRP A 129 -12.95 -15.82 10.07
C TRP A 129 -13.50 -15.01 11.23
N PHE A 130 -14.68 -15.40 11.73
CA PHE A 130 -15.31 -14.75 12.86
C PHE A 130 -14.82 -15.34 14.17
N SER A 131 -14.21 -14.52 15.00
CA SER A 131 -13.94 -14.85 16.41
C SER A 131 -15.04 -14.26 17.27
N GLY A 132 -16.12 -14.99 17.43
CA GLY A 132 -17.23 -14.62 18.28
C GLY A 132 -18.25 -15.76 18.29
N LYS A 133 -18.59 -16.30 19.45
CA LYS A 133 -19.65 -17.29 19.59
C LYS A 133 -20.95 -16.65 19.11
N ALA A 134 -21.47 -17.08 17.96
CA ALA A 134 -22.89 -16.93 17.65
C ALA A 134 -23.62 -17.54 18.85
N GLY A 135 -24.37 -16.72 19.59
CA GLY A 135 -24.95 -17.11 20.86
C GLY A 135 -25.66 -18.45 20.79
N HIS A 136 -25.18 -19.39 21.57
CA HIS A 136 -25.91 -20.63 21.83
C HIS A 136 -27.25 -20.28 22.50
N ARG A 137 -28.31 -20.72 21.91
CA ARG A 137 -29.71 -20.45 22.31
C ARG A 137 -30.15 -21.22 23.57
N TYR A 138 -29.25 -21.99 24.18
CA TYR A 138 -29.52 -22.80 25.36
C TYR A 138 -28.65 -22.38 26.54
N GLY A 139 -29.09 -21.36 27.23
CA GLY A 139 -28.54 -20.94 28.53
C GLY A 139 -29.73 -20.63 29.43
N ILE A 140 -30.35 -21.65 29.99
CA ILE A 140 -31.28 -21.54 31.10
C ILE A 140 -30.41 -21.17 32.33
N LYS A 141 -30.25 -19.89 32.57
CA LYS A 141 -30.05 -19.31 33.93
C LYS A 141 -30.01 -17.78 33.76
N LYS A 142 -31.10 -17.14 34.12
CA LYS A 142 -31.16 -15.72 34.46
C LYS A 142 -30.25 -15.44 35.66
N THR A 143 -28.98 -15.27 35.46
CA THR A 143 -28.12 -14.65 36.45
C THR A 143 -27.89 -13.22 36.02
N LEU A 144 -28.15 -12.27 36.91
CA LEU A 144 -27.92 -10.81 36.74
C LEU A 144 -26.41 -10.51 36.55
N SER A 145 -25.77 -11.08 35.58
CA SER A 145 -24.40 -10.79 35.23
C SER A 145 -24.41 -9.75 34.13
N ARG A 146 -23.77 -8.59 34.39
CA ARG A 146 -23.52 -7.52 33.45
C ARG A 146 -23.27 -8.09 32.06
N ARG A 147 -24.18 -7.82 31.11
CA ARG A 147 -24.05 -8.21 29.70
C ARG A 147 -22.73 -7.68 29.14
N HIS A 148 -21.69 -8.46 29.17
CA HIS A 148 -20.54 -8.22 28.33
C HIS A 148 -21.01 -8.36 26.87
N LYS A 149 -21.29 -7.22 26.24
CA LYS A 149 -21.55 -7.14 24.80
C LYS A 149 -20.28 -7.57 24.07
N SER A 150 -20.19 -8.85 23.70
CA SER A 150 -19.08 -9.36 22.88
C SER A 150 -19.17 -8.68 21.52
N ARG A 151 -18.16 -7.84 21.21
CA ARG A 151 -17.99 -7.24 19.89
C ARG A 151 -17.61 -8.36 18.91
N SER A 152 -18.22 -8.38 17.74
CA SER A 152 -17.83 -9.32 16.70
C SER A 152 -16.47 -8.92 16.13
N LYS A 153 -15.55 -9.86 16.21
CA LYS A 153 -14.17 -9.70 15.71
C LYS A 153 -14.04 -10.54 14.44
N GLU A 154 -13.41 -10.00 13.44
CA GLU A 154 -13.10 -10.68 12.19
C GLU A 154 -11.61 -10.63 11.93
N PHE A 155 -11.03 -11.75 11.59
CA PHE A 155 -9.73 -11.86 10.95
C PHE A 155 -9.97 -12.09 9.46
N ILE A 156 -9.28 -11.37 8.59
CA ILE A 156 -9.48 -11.39 7.15
C ILE A 156 -8.13 -11.64 6.50
N ALA A 157 -8.08 -12.61 5.58
CA ALA A 157 -6.98 -12.73 4.63
C ALA A 157 -7.50 -12.44 3.23
N PHE A 158 -6.68 -11.85 2.39
CA PHE A 158 -7.09 -11.44 1.06
C PHE A 158 -5.97 -11.56 0.04
N ILE A 159 -6.40 -11.73 -1.21
CA ILE A 159 -5.57 -11.67 -2.41
C ILE A 159 -6.39 -11.09 -3.56
N GLY A 160 -5.73 -10.39 -4.47
CA GLY A 160 -6.42 -9.75 -5.58
C GLY A 160 -5.52 -9.38 -6.74
N ILE A 161 -6.05 -8.49 -7.58
CA ILE A 161 -5.35 -7.90 -8.71
C ILE A 161 -5.62 -6.40 -8.71
N GLY A 162 -4.59 -5.62 -9.07
CA GLY A 162 -4.66 -4.18 -9.22
C GLY A 162 -3.94 -3.70 -10.48
N VAL A 163 -4.39 -2.58 -10.98
CA VAL A 163 -3.67 -1.79 -11.99
C VAL A 163 -3.33 -0.46 -11.36
N PHE A 164 -2.09 -0.04 -11.50
CA PHE A 164 -1.63 1.20 -10.90
C PHE A 164 -0.86 2.07 -11.88
N TYR A 165 -0.98 3.36 -11.69
CA TYR A 165 -0.16 4.41 -12.30
C TYR A 165 0.89 4.86 -11.31
N PHE A 166 2.13 5.06 -11.78
CA PHE A 166 3.24 5.57 -10.99
C PHE A 166 4.06 6.56 -11.80
N ASN A 167 4.73 7.48 -11.10
CA ASN A 167 5.59 8.49 -11.75
C ASN A 167 6.78 8.79 -10.83
N PRO A 168 7.92 8.12 -11.04
CA PRO A 168 9.12 8.36 -10.25
C PRO A 168 9.71 9.74 -10.52
N LYS A 169 10.06 10.43 -9.43
CA LYS A 169 10.72 11.73 -9.45
C LYS A 169 11.94 11.67 -8.55
N GLY A 170 13.07 12.14 -9.04
CA GLY A 170 14.32 12.25 -8.30
C GLY A 170 14.62 13.69 -7.88
N LEU A 171 15.36 13.87 -6.81
CA LEU A 171 15.80 15.17 -6.33
C LEU A 171 17.09 15.56 -7.05
N ASN A 172 17.08 16.67 -7.79
CA ASN A 172 18.26 17.19 -8.46
C ASN A 172 19.19 17.97 -7.50
N SER A 173 20.37 18.40 -7.97
CA SER A 173 21.32 19.20 -7.18
C SER A 173 20.78 20.54 -6.73
N ALA A 174 19.76 21.10 -7.41
CA ALA A 174 19.07 22.33 -7.01
C ALA A 174 17.98 22.11 -5.95
N GLY A 175 17.79 20.88 -5.45
CA GLY A 175 16.77 20.57 -4.47
C GLY A 175 15.33 20.47 -5.03
N GLN A 176 15.18 20.30 -6.35
CA GLN A 176 13.88 20.19 -7.01
C GLN A 176 13.60 18.75 -7.45
N TYR A 177 12.36 18.31 -7.30
CA TYR A 177 11.93 17.00 -7.80
C TYR A 177 11.66 17.06 -9.31
N VAL A 178 12.38 16.24 -10.07
CA VAL A 178 12.30 16.11 -11.53
C VAL A 178 11.76 14.74 -11.88
N GLU A 179 10.90 14.65 -12.89
CA GLU A 179 10.39 13.38 -13.41
C GLU A 179 11.53 12.60 -14.08
N LEU A 180 11.73 11.34 -13.66
CA LEU A 180 12.85 10.54 -14.13
C LEU A 180 12.58 9.88 -15.47
N ARG A 181 11.37 9.41 -15.70
CA ARG A 181 11.01 8.70 -16.93
C ARG A 181 11.35 9.46 -18.23
N PRO A 182 11.10 10.79 -18.38
CA PRO A 182 11.47 11.54 -19.58
C PRO A 182 12.98 11.70 -19.77
N LEU A 183 13.77 11.49 -18.72
CA LEU A 183 15.23 11.63 -18.74
C LEU A 183 15.95 10.37 -19.22
N HIS A 184 15.25 9.24 -19.35
CA HIS A 184 15.79 7.98 -19.86
C HIS A 184 17.09 7.58 -19.16
N THR A 185 17.13 7.60 -17.84
CA THR A 185 18.32 7.51 -16.98
C THR A 185 19.19 6.29 -17.20
N GLU A 186 18.64 5.20 -17.73
CA GLU A 186 19.34 3.96 -18.13
C GLU A 186 19.48 3.84 -19.67
N GLY A 187 19.35 4.95 -20.41
CA GLY A 187 19.43 4.94 -21.87
C GLY A 187 18.23 4.27 -22.56
N GLN A 188 17.05 4.30 -21.91
CA GLN A 188 15.84 3.68 -22.46
C GLN A 188 15.54 4.24 -23.85
N GLY A 189 15.44 3.33 -24.85
CA GLY A 189 15.21 3.67 -26.24
C GLY A 189 16.43 4.08 -27.05
N LEU A 190 17.62 4.17 -26.45
CA LEU A 190 18.89 4.35 -27.13
C LEU A 190 19.49 3.00 -27.57
N PRO A 191 20.42 2.98 -28.56
CA PRO A 191 21.09 1.77 -29.00
C PRO A 191 21.80 1.04 -27.82
N GLY A 192 21.46 -0.23 -27.61
CA GLY A 192 22.00 -1.02 -26.49
C GLY A 192 21.31 -0.78 -25.14
N GLY A 193 20.46 0.22 -25.02
CA GLY A 193 19.65 0.46 -23.83
C GLY A 193 18.34 -0.36 -23.77
N PRO A 194 17.70 -0.43 -22.61
CA PRO A 194 16.43 -1.11 -22.46
C PRO A 194 15.28 -0.38 -23.17
N LYS A 195 14.12 -1.05 -23.30
CA LYS A 195 12.91 -0.38 -23.77
C LYS A 195 12.40 0.60 -22.71
N GLN A 196 11.80 1.70 -23.14
CA GLN A 196 11.16 2.62 -22.21
C GLN A 196 9.98 1.93 -21.50
N TYR A 197 9.95 2.06 -20.19
CA TYR A 197 8.90 1.46 -19.36
C TYR A 197 7.58 2.27 -19.43
N SER A 198 6.48 1.60 -19.11
CA SER A 198 5.16 2.22 -18.96
C SER A 198 4.98 2.78 -17.56
N ASN A 199 4.28 3.90 -17.41
CA ASN A 199 3.81 4.40 -16.11
C ASN A 199 2.66 3.57 -15.52
N PHE A 200 2.10 2.61 -16.28
CA PHE A 200 1.07 1.70 -15.82
C PHE A 200 1.63 0.31 -15.65
N ALA A 201 1.32 -0.32 -14.53
CA ALA A 201 1.71 -1.68 -14.23
C ALA A 201 0.63 -2.42 -13.45
N ILE A 202 0.80 -3.73 -13.33
CA ILE A 202 -0.11 -4.62 -12.61
C ILE A 202 0.50 -4.95 -11.25
N SER A 203 -0.36 -5.04 -10.24
CA SER A 203 -0.01 -5.49 -8.89
C SER A 203 -0.85 -6.69 -8.46
N ILE A 204 -0.31 -7.48 -7.54
CA ILE A 204 -1.05 -8.51 -6.79
C ILE A 204 -1.09 -8.03 -5.32
N PRO A 205 -2.15 -7.34 -4.89
CA PRO A 205 -2.37 -7.02 -3.50
C PRO A 205 -2.72 -8.29 -2.72
N MET A 206 -2.01 -8.53 -1.60
CA MET A 206 -2.26 -9.61 -0.66
C MET A 206 -1.99 -9.13 0.76
N GLY A 207 -2.67 -9.75 1.73
CA GLY A 207 -2.44 -9.35 3.11
C GLY A 207 -3.45 -9.89 4.09
N VAL A 208 -3.41 -9.30 5.27
CA VAL A 208 -4.28 -9.65 6.38
C VAL A 208 -4.87 -8.40 7.04
N ALA A 209 -6.07 -8.54 7.57
CA ALA A 209 -6.70 -7.48 8.33
C ALA A 209 -7.40 -8.04 9.59
N TYR A 210 -7.38 -7.24 10.63
CA TYR A 210 -8.15 -7.49 11.83
C TYR A 210 -9.20 -6.40 11.98
N ARG A 211 -10.46 -6.81 12.10
CA ARG A 211 -11.60 -5.88 12.14
C ARG A 211 -12.49 -6.16 13.34
N VAL A 212 -12.98 -5.10 13.95
CA VAL A 212 -13.96 -5.12 15.03
C VAL A 212 -15.23 -4.41 14.56
N ILE A 213 -16.35 -5.10 14.58
CA ILE A 213 -17.66 -4.53 14.30
C ILE A 213 -18.14 -3.87 15.58
N LEU A 214 -18.20 -2.52 15.57
CA LEU A 214 -18.58 -1.72 16.73
C LEU A 214 -20.08 -1.76 16.96
N ASN A 215 -20.85 -1.62 15.86
CA ASN A 215 -22.30 -1.63 15.88
C ASN A 215 -22.87 -2.03 14.50
N LYS A 216 -24.18 -1.87 14.29
CA LYS A 216 -24.85 -2.18 13.01
C LYS A 216 -24.35 -1.37 11.81
N LEU A 217 -23.72 -0.23 12.05
CA LEU A 217 -23.36 0.73 11.02
C LEU A 217 -21.85 0.88 10.84
N TRP A 218 -21.05 0.62 11.87
CA TRP A 218 -19.65 0.96 11.88
C TRP A 218 -18.76 -0.22 12.23
N SER A 219 -17.64 -0.31 11.53
CA SER A 219 -16.53 -1.19 11.82
C SER A 219 -15.22 -0.40 11.86
N VAL A 220 -14.26 -0.87 12.63
CA VAL A 220 -12.90 -0.33 12.69
C VAL A 220 -11.93 -1.51 12.62
N GLY A 221 -10.81 -1.33 11.96
CA GLY A 221 -9.81 -2.37 11.84
C GLY A 221 -8.43 -1.82 11.52
N ILE A 222 -7.51 -2.75 11.41
CA ILE A 222 -6.14 -2.54 10.95
C ILE A 222 -5.85 -3.53 9.84
N GLU A 223 -5.14 -3.09 8.82
CA GLU A 223 -4.81 -3.89 7.64
C GLU A 223 -3.32 -3.77 7.35
N ILE A 224 -2.66 -4.90 7.14
CA ILE A 224 -1.33 -5.00 6.58
C ILE A 224 -1.50 -5.56 5.17
N ASN A 225 -1.00 -4.83 4.18
CA ASN A 225 -1.09 -5.22 2.78
C ASN A 225 0.29 -5.17 2.13
N TYR A 226 0.59 -6.19 1.36
CA TYR A 226 1.77 -6.31 0.53
C TYR A 226 1.32 -6.34 -0.92
N ARG A 227 2.02 -5.63 -1.79
CA ARG A 227 1.73 -5.56 -3.22
C ARG A 227 2.96 -5.99 -4.01
N LYS A 228 2.89 -7.19 -4.58
CA LYS A 228 3.86 -7.64 -5.55
C LYS A 228 3.55 -6.99 -6.89
N THR A 229 4.54 -6.35 -7.52
CA THR A 229 4.36 -5.76 -8.85
C THR A 229 5.07 -6.55 -9.94
N PHE A 230 4.80 -6.19 -11.19
CA PHE A 230 5.43 -6.78 -12.37
C PHE A 230 6.34 -5.78 -13.09
N THR A 231 6.60 -4.62 -12.50
CA THR A 231 7.56 -3.63 -12.97
C THR A 231 8.77 -3.58 -12.03
N ASP A 232 9.87 -3.07 -12.53
CA ASP A 232 11.14 -2.86 -11.88
C ASP A 232 11.57 -1.38 -11.98
N TYR A 233 10.60 -0.52 -12.23
CA TYR A 233 10.83 0.89 -12.52
C TYR A 233 9.98 1.84 -11.66
N ILE A 234 9.47 1.36 -10.51
CA ILE A 234 8.76 2.25 -9.58
C ILE A 234 9.70 3.34 -9.06
N ASP A 235 10.99 3.02 -8.96
CA ASP A 235 12.08 3.90 -8.54
C ASP A 235 12.97 4.37 -9.71
N ASP A 236 12.66 3.99 -10.97
CA ASP A 236 13.46 4.28 -12.16
C ASP A 236 14.84 3.58 -12.19
N VAL A 237 14.99 2.47 -11.44
CA VAL A 237 16.24 1.72 -11.33
C VAL A 237 15.99 0.24 -11.62
N SER A 238 16.77 -0.35 -12.55
CA SER A 238 16.55 -1.74 -12.94
C SER A 238 17.82 -2.46 -13.42
N THR A 239 18.71 -1.79 -14.17
CA THR A 239 19.73 -2.51 -14.93
C THR A 239 21.14 -1.98 -14.65
N VAL A 240 21.75 -1.37 -15.64
CA VAL A 240 23.13 -0.88 -15.63
C VAL A 240 23.20 0.59 -15.98
N TYR A 241 24.28 1.24 -15.60
CA TYR A 241 24.56 2.59 -16.05
C TYR A 241 24.77 2.62 -17.55
N TYR A 242 24.17 3.61 -18.22
CA TYR A 242 24.36 3.86 -19.64
C TYR A 242 25.50 4.85 -19.88
N ASP A 243 26.02 4.88 -21.11
CA ASP A 243 27.06 5.83 -21.51
C ASP A 243 26.60 7.29 -21.32
N LYS A 244 27.38 8.04 -20.52
CA LYS A 244 27.03 9.43 -20.13
C LYS A 244 27.10 10.40 -21.32
N ALA A 245 28.03 10.17 -22.26
CA ALA A 245 28.18 11.06 -23.41
C ALA A 245 27.01 10.87 -24.38
N ALA A 246 26.62 9.62 -24.66
CA ALA A 246 25.47 9.31 -25.50
C ALA A 246 24.16 9.78 -24.85
N LEU A 247 24.00 9.58 -23.53
CA LEU A 247 22.84 10.05 -22.79
C LEU A 247 22.73 11.58 -22.80
N GLY A 248 23.85 12.28 -22.57
CA GLY A 248 23.92 13.74 -22.60
C GLY A 248 23.64 14.33 -23.96
N ALA A 249 24.13 13.69 -25.03
CA ALA A 249 23.85 14.10 -26.40
C ALA A 249 22.36 13.95 -26.77
N ALA A 250 21.70 12.90 -26.27
CA ALA A 250 20.31 12.61 -26.60
C ALA A 250 19.30 13.40 -25.72
N TYR A 251 19.53 13.50 -24.40
CA TYR A 251 18.55 14.00 -23.43
C TYR A 251 19.06 15.15 -22.56
N GLY A 252 20.30 15.61 -22.81
CA GLY A 252 20.89 16.77 -22.15
C GLY A 252 21.54 16.50 -20.79
N PRO A 253 22.13 17.54 -20.18
CA PRO A 253 22.95 17.42 -18.98
C PRO A 253 22.16 17.00 -17.74
N GLN A 254 20.87 17.32 -17.67
CA GLN A 254 20.00 16.93 -16.56
C GLN A 254 19.79 15.41 -16.54
N ALA A 255 19.70 14.76 -17.71
CA ALA A 255 19.58 13.31 -17.80
C ALA A 255 20.84 12.63 -17.23
N VAL A 256 22.02 13.12 -17.58
CA VAL A 256 23.29 12.61 -17.07
C VAL A 256 23.37 12.77 -15.55
N GLN A 257 23.00 13.92 -15.01
CA GLN A 257 23.03 14.19 -13.58
C GLN A 257 22.09 13.24 -12.79
N MET A 258 20.87 13.01 -13.34
CA MET A 258 19.90 12.15 -12.68
C MET A 258 20.19 10.65 -12.86
N ALA A 259 20.86 10.29 -13.95
CA ALA A 259 21.29 8.92 -14.19
C ALA A 259 22.39 8.48 -13.22
N ASP A 260 23.34 9.37 -12.91
CA ASP A 260 24.50 9.08 -12.06
C ASP A 260 24.83 10.25 -11.12
N PRO A 261 24.10 10.38 -10.00
CA PRO A 261 24.41 11.36 -8.96
C PRO A 261 25.46 10.87 -7.96
N SER A 262 26.28 9.88 -8.33
CA SER A 262 27.26 9.21 -7.45
C SER A 262 28.25 10.18 -6.84
N LEU A 263 28.71 9.84 -5.62
CA LEU A 263 29.66 10.66 -4.86
C LEU A 263 31.11 10.52 -5.34
N GLY A 264 31.42 9.52 -6.19
CA GLY A 264 32.78 9.27 -6.69
C GLY A 264 33.72 8.64 -5.65
N ASN A 265 33.23 8.19 -4.50
CA ASN A 265 34.04 7.60 -3.43
C ASN A 265 34.62 6.24 -3.80
N ILE A 266 34.01 5.54 -4.77
CA ILE A 266 34.43 4.22 -5.23
C ILE A 266 34.77 4.32 -6.72
N PRO A 267 36.07 4.28 -7.11
CA PRO A 267 36.50 4.36 -8.49
C PRO A 267 35.85 3.25 -9.34
N GLY A 268 35.36 3.61 -10.53
CA GLY A 268 34.80 2.65 -11.50
C GLY A 268 33.39 2.11 -11.17
N ALA A 269 32.81 2.46 -10.01
CA ALA A 269 31.51 1.94 -9.59
C ALA A 269 30.34 2.31 -10.51
N THR A 270 30.46 3.32 -11.33
CA THR A 270 29.40 3.82 -12.24
C THR A 270 29.86 3.91 -13.69
N SER A 271 31.10 3.51 -14.00
CA SER A 271 31.66 3.57 -15.34
C SER A 271 31.38 2.27 -16.10
N PRO A 272 31.25 2.30 -17.42
CA PRO A 272 31.31 1.10 -18.25
C PRO A 272 32.62 0.34 -17.99
N ASP A 273 32.54 -0.98 -17.95
CA ASP A 273 33.71 -1.83 -17.88
C ASP A 273 34.42 -1.91 -19.24
N ALA A 274 35.55 -2.64 -19.29
CA ALA A 274 36.30 -2.82 -20.53
C ALA A 274 35.52 -3.58 -21.64
N SER A 275 34.42 -4.22 -21.31
CA SER A 275 33.51 -4.88 -22.26
C SER A 275 32.44 -3.92 -22.84
N GLY A 276 32.44 -2.66 -22.41
CA GLY A 276 31.41 -1.65 -22.80
C GLY A 276 30.09 -1.80 -22.10
N LEU A 277 29.96 -2.73 -21.15
CA LEU A 277 28.79 -2.87 -20.29
C LEU A 277 28.96 -1.94 -19.09
N GLY A 278 27.89 -1.18 -18.77
CA GLY A 278 27.88 -0.32 -17.60
C GLY A 278 27.94 -1.12 -16.29
N ALA A 279 28.47 -0.50 -15.24
CA ALA A 279 28.35 -1.04 -13.89
C ALA A 279 26.88 -1.23 -13.53
N GLN A 280 26.60 -2.14 -12.62
CA GLN A 280 25.24 -2.40 -12.13
C GLN A 280 24.67 -1.15 -11.45
N ARG A 281 23.50 -0.70 -11.90
CA ARG A 281 22.74 0.41 -11.32
C ARG A 281 21.62 -0.10 -10.39
N GLY A 282 20.91 -1.12 -10.79
CA GLY A 282 19.89 -1.84 -10.04
C GLY A 282 20.00 -3.35 -10.18
N ASP A 283 19.10 -4.08 -9.55
CA ASP A 283 18.94 -5.50 -9.80
C ASP A 283 17.74 -5.73 -10.77
N LYS A 284 17.55 -6.97 -11.23
CA LYS A 284 16.46 -7.30 -12.16
C LYS A 284 15.20 -7.79 -11.44
N GLN A 285 15.12 -7.60 -10.13
CA GLN A 285 13.97 -8.06 -9.36
C GLN A 285 12.85 -7.04 -9.40
N LYS A 286 11.62 -7.54 -9.51
CA LYS A 286 10.45 -6.67 -9.61
C LYS A 286 10.15 -6.00 -8.28
N ASP A 287 9.86 -4.72 -8.32
CA ASP A 287 9.52 -3.90 -7.17
C ASP A 287 8.30 -4.40 -6.42
N ALA A 288 8.25 -4.08 -5.15
CA ALA A 288 7.11 -4.31 -4.30
C ALA A 288 6.89 -3.11 -3.36
N TYR A 289 5.73 -3.05 -2.73
CA TYR A 289 5.48 -2.09 -1.66
C TYR A 289 4.52 -2.66 -0.62
N ILE A 290 4.71 -2.21 0.61
CA ILE A 290 3.91 -2.64 1.76
C ILE A 290 3.17 -1.46 2.36
N GLY A 291 1.99 -1.70 2.94
CA GLY A 291 1.22 -0.68 3.63
C GLY A 291 0.65 -1.20 4.94
N LEU A 292 0.56 -0.29 5.91
CA LEU A 292 -0.14 -0.47 7.17
C LEU A 292 -1.22 0.60 7.28
N GLN A 293 -2.49 0.19 7.34
CA GLN A 293 -3.61 1.12 7.31
C GLN A 293 -4.63 0.84 8.42
N ILE A 294 -5.16 1.91 9.00
CA ILE A 294 -6.33 1.87 9.85
C ILE A 294 -7.56 1.96 8.94
N THR A 295 -8.54 1.10 9.17
CA THR A 295 -9.75 1.00 8.36
C THR A 295 -10.97 1.43 9.15
N ILE A 296 -11.82 2.27 8.56
CA ILE A 296 -13.11 2.68 9.12
C ILE A 296 -14.18 2.33 8.08
N GLY A 297 -15.06 1.42 8.43
CA GLY A 297 -16.11 0.94 7.55
C GLY A 297 -17.50 1.37 8.00
N ARG A 298 -18.35 1.73 7.04
CA ARG A 298 -19.77 2.04 7.26
C ARG A 298 -20.65 1.07 6.48
N PHE A 299 -21.50 0.33 7.19
CA PHE A 299 -22.48 -0.56 6.58
C PHE A 299 -23.71 0.19 6.09
N PHE A 300 -24.26 -0.25 4.97
CA PHE A 300 -25.51 0.23 4.42
C PHE A 300 -26.58 -0.87 4.52
N PRO A 301 -27.41 -0.86 5.57
CA PRO A 301 -28.52 -1.79 5.67
C PRO A 301 -29.56 -1.47 4.59
N PRO A 302 -30.30 -2.47 4.07
CA PRO A 302 -31.39 -2.23 3.14
C PRO A 302 -32.45 -1.33 3.80
N LYS A 303 -33.02 -0.43 3.01
CA LYS A 303 -34.15 0.38 3.45
C LYS A 303 -35.24 -0.58 3.92
N ARG A 304 -35.82 -0.35 5.10
CA ARG A 304 -37.02 -1.07 5.57
C ARG A 304 -38.11 -0.85 4.55
N GLY A 305 -38.50 -1.87 3.82
CA GLY A 305 -39.74 -1.85 3.03
C GLY A 305 -40.89 -1.52 3.97
N LYS A 306 -41.76 -0.58 3.59
CA LYS A 306 -42.99 -0.37 4.30
C LYS A 306 -43.73 -1.71 4.32
N THR A 307 -43.92 -2.28 5.51
CA THR A 307 -44.73 -3.46 5.69
C THR A 307 -46.16 -3.04 5.29
N ARG A 308 -46.61 -3.46 4.10
CA ARG A 308 -48.03 -3.39 3.79
C ARG A 308 -48.70 -4.29 4.82
N LEU A 309 -49.37 -3.70 5.78
CA LEU A 309 -50.35 -4.41 6.60
C LEU A 309 -51.40 -4.97 5.61
N ARG A 310 -51.32 -6.26 5.30
CA ARG A 310 -52.44 -6.96 4.72
C ARG A 310 -53.46 -7.04 5.83
N SER A 311 -54.50 -6.22 5.77
CA SER A 311 -55.70 -6.47 6.51
C SER A 311 -56.25 -7.81 6.04
N LYS A 312 -56.29 -8.78 6.94
CA LYS A 312 -57.11 -9.97 6.75
C LYS A 312 -58.53 -9.54 7.02
N PHE A 313 -59.26 -9.37 5.99
CA PHE A 313 -60.72 -9.51 5.98
C PHE A 313 -61.03 -10.57 4.94
#